data_649ba17fb376954acfca9f8a73de3e66
#
_entry.id   649ba17fb376954acfca9f8a73de3e66
#
_cell.length_a   1.000
_cell.length_b   1.000
_cell.length_c   1.000
_cell.angle_alpha   90.00
_cell.angle_beta   90.00
_cell.angle_gamma   90.00
#
_symmetry.space_group_name_H-M   'P 1'
#
loop_
_entity.id
_entity.type
_entity.pdbx_description
1 polymer ?
#
loop_
_entity_poly.entity_id
_entity_poly.type
_entity_poly.pdbx_seq_one_letter_code
_entity_poly.pdbx_strand_id
1 'polypeptide(L)'
;VETQLPLGQTRLVSGRAEWFRQQLQMAHPDYIVPPDQAEAIPEYESVYMLTAGLTAKPLRNAINQSLALIPDLPEWIDSNIISRFGWPSWQDAMHQIHHPKTQKDLLPGDPSRMRLAYDELFANQLVLAMVREHSTTTNGRIFAGDGRLTQALLSSLPFELTAAQNRVVKEISADQLSENRMLRLLQGDVGAGKTLVALMSMLNVMETGAQAAIIAPTEVLARQHYQSINQMLEPLGLKACLLLGKMKAQDKREALEAIENGTASLIIGTHALISDQTVFDDLGLVVIDEQHRFGVRQRLILGQKGKAVDVLLMTATPIPRTLAMTAYGDLNTSILDEKPANRQ
;
A
#
# COMPACT_ATOMS: atom_id res chain seq x y z
N VAL A 1 -31.35 13.14 32.43
CA VAL A 1 -30.57 12.99 33.68
C VAL A 1 -31.52 12.52 34.80
N GLU A 2 -32.66 13.17 35.04
CA GLU A 2 -33.59 12.84 36.12
C GLU A 2 -34.18 11.43 36.01
N THR A 3 -34.40 10.90 34.82
CA THR A 3 -34.85 9.53 34.58
C THR A 3 -33.80 8.47 34.86
N GLN A 4 -32.54 8.78 34.72
CA GLN A 4 -31.40 7.85 34.93
C GLN A 4 -30.87 7.92 36.36
N LEU A 5 -30.97 9.07 37.02
CA LEU A 5 -30.54 9.35 38.38
C LEU A 5 -31.69 9.87 39.23
N PRO A 6 -32.68 9.04 39.52
CA PRO A 6 -33.82 9.46 40.33
C PRO A 6 -33.43 9.75 41.78
N LEU A 7 -34.02 10.79 42.37
CA LEU A 7 -33.74 11.19 43.73
C LEU A 7 -34.06 10.07 44.74
N GLY A 8 -33.16 9.86 45.70
CA GLY A 8 -33.34 8.89 46.77
C GLY A 8 -33.06 7.43 46.35
N GLN A 9 -32.60 7.17 45.16
CA GLN A 9 -32.21 5.83 44.71
C GLN A 9 -30.69 5.69 44.53
N THR A 10 -30.17 4.51 44.89
CA THR A 10 -28.78 4.14 44.63
C THR A 10 -28.60 3.71 43.18
N ARG A 11 -27.51 4.14 42.53
CA ARG A 11 -27.10 3.70 41.19
C ARG A 11 -25.65 3.32 41.22
N LEU A 12 -25.32 2.29 40.42
CA LEU A 12 -23.92 1.99 40.02
C LEU A 12 -23.60 2.80 38.80
N VAL A 13 -22.43 3.45 38.83
CA VAL A 13 -21.99 4.34 37.76
C VAL A 13 -20.59 3.91 37.34
N SER A 14 -20.38 3.68 36.04
CA SER A 14 -19.08 3.38 35.45
C SER A 14 -18.75 4.40 34.39
N GLY A 15 -17.51 4.86 34.36
CA GLY A 15 -17.00 5.83 33.41
C GLY A 15 -15.69 6.46 33.90
N ARG A 16 -15.20 7.42 33.15
CA ARG A 16 -13.96 8.12 33.47
C ARG A 16 -14.18 9.16 34.58
N ALA A 17 -13.50 8.96 35.73
CA ALA A 17 -13.50 9.94 36.81
C ALA A 17 -12.38 10.98 36.59
N GLU A 18 -12.73 12.27 36.77
CA GLU A 18 -11.81 13.40 36.55
C GLU A 18 -11.88 14.36 37.74
N TRP A 19 -10.72 14.94 38.08
CA TRP A 19 -10.68 16.00 39.08
C TRP A 19 -10.98 17.37 38.43
N PHE A 20 -12.03 18.02 38.91
CA PHE A 20 -12.37 19.37 38.52
C PHE A 20 -12.62 20.22 39.76
N ARG A 21 -11.89 21.34 39.90
CA ARG A 21 -12.00 22.27 41.06
C ARG A 21 -11.96 21.56 42.42
N GLN A 22 -11.00 20.60 42.58
CA GLN A 22 -10.82 19.80 43.80
C GLN A 22 -11.98 18.83 44.13
N GLN A 23 -12.88 18.59 43.21
CA GLN A 23 -13.94 17.61 43.37
C GLN A 23 -13.78 16.50 42.30
N LEU A 24 -13.99 15.28 42.75
CA LEU A 24 -14.05 14.15 41.80
C LEU A 24 -15.41 14.17 41.11
N GLN A 25 -15.40 14.20 39.80
CA GLN A 25 -16.61 14.16 38.98
C GLN A 25 -16.51 13.13 37.86
N MET A 26 -17.66 12.68 37.38
CA MET A 26 -17.80 11.83 36.22
C MET A 26 -18.82 12.50 35.28
N ALA A 27 -18.30 13.29 34.32
CA ALA A 27 -19.15 14.14 33.48
C ALA A 27 -20.00 13.33 32.48
N HIS A 28 -19.44 12.21 31.97
CA HIS A 28 -20.07 11.36 30.97
C HIS A 28 -19.90 9.89 31.35
N PRO A 29 -20.76 9.35 32.28
CA PRO A 29 -20.70 7.94 32.61
C PRO A 29 -21.16 7.08 31.44
N ASP A 30 -20.42 6.00 31.18
CA ASP A 30 -20.76 5.02 30.13
C ASP A 30 -21.94 4.16 30.54
N TYR A 31 -22.03 3.85 31.84
CA TYR A 31 -23.12 3.04 32.45
C TYR A 31 -23.68 3.70 33.69
N ILE A 32 -25.00 3.70 33.80
CA ILE A 32 -25.74 4.08 34.98
C ILE A 32 -26.82 3.00 35.15
N VAL A 33 -26.68 2.11 36.14
CA VAL A 33 -27.59 0.98 36.35
C VAL A 33 -28.01 0.90 37.83
N PRO A 34 -29.18 0.33 38.15
CA PRO A 34 -29.52 0.00 39.51
C PRO A 34 -28.60 -1.12 40.05
N PRO A 35 -28.44 -1.24 41.40
CA PRO A 35 -27.49 -2.20 41.99
C PRO A 35 -27.78 -3.66 41.66
N ASP A 36 -29.04 -4.02 41.44
CA ASP A 36 -29.51 -5.36 41.04
C ASP A 36 -29.16 -5.70 39.58
N GLN A 37 -28.69 -4.73 38.79
CA GLN A 37 -28.26 -4.90 37.42
C GLN A 37 -26.72 -4.67 37.27
N ALA A 38 -25.96 -4.91 38.31
CA ALA A 38 -24.48 -4.74 38.30
C ALA A 38 -23.81 -5.54 37.17
N GLU A 39 -24.33 -6.70 36.82
CA GLU A 39 -23.86 -7.58 35.76
C GLU A 39 -23.96 -6.95 34.36
N ALA A 40 -24.75 -5.91 34.19
CA ALA A 40 -24.88 -5.14 32.94
C ALA A 40 -23.63 -4.26 32.68
N ILE A 41 -22.79 -4.06 33.68
CA ILE A 41 -21.51 -3.34 33.51
C ILE A 41 -20.42 -4.38 33.19
N PRO A 42 -19.88 -4.43 31.96
CA PRO A 42 -18.87 -5.39 31.60
C PRO A 42 -17.55 -5.08 32.32
N GLU A 43 -16.85 -6.13 32.79
CA GLU A 43 -15.51 -5.98 33.40
C GLU A 43 -14.47 -5.57 32.35
N TYR A 44 -14.60 -6.08 31.14
CA TYR A 44 -13.78 -5.75 29.98
C TYR A 44 -14.65 -5.32 28.82
N GLU A 45 -14.24 -4.29 28.12
CA GLU A 45 -14.99 -3.73 27.00
C GLU A 45 -14.08 -3.35 25.84
N SER A 46 -14.49 -3.71 24.64
CA SER A 46 -13.79 -3.29 23.42
C SER A 46 -14.02 -1.80 23.16
N VAL A 47 -12.92 -1.07 22.98
CA VAL A 47 -12.91 0.36 22.66
C VAL A 47 -12.61 0.55 21.19
N TYR A 48 -13.48 1.28 20.50
CA TYR A 48 -13.36 1.56 19.07
C TYR A 48 -12.95 3.02 18.84
N MET A 49 -12.16 3.26 17.79
CA MET A 49 -11.86 4.62 17.36
C MET A 49 -13.14 5.30 16.87
N LEU A 50 -13.41 6.51 17.39
CA LEU A 50 -14.59 7.29 17.07
C LEU A 50 -14.22 8.46 16.15
N THR A 51 -15.18 8.86 15.30
CA THR A 51 -15.13 10.08 14.51
C THR A 51 -16.11 11.12 15.03
N ALA A 52 -15.96 12.37 14.65
CA ALA A 52 -16.85 13.45 15.06
C ALA A 52 -18.31 13.10 14.72
N GLY A 53 -19.20 13.25 15.70
CA GLY A 53 -20.63 12.95 15.57
C GLY A 53 -21.03 11.48 15.84
N LEU A 54 -20.09 10.56 16.03
CA LEU A 54 -20.35 9.17 16.38
C LEU A 54 -19.95 8.91 17.84
N THR A 55 -20.89 8.36 18.63
CA THR A 55 -20.63 7.98 20.03
C THR A 55 -20.44 6.47 20.16
N ALA A 56 -19.80 6.01 21.26
CA ALA A 56 -19.44 4.61 21.46
C ALA A 56 -20.65 3.67 21.47
N LYS A 57 -21.74 4.07 22.10
CA LYS A 57 -22.94 3.23 22.29
C LYS A 57 -23.62 2.83 20.97
N PRO A 58 -23.96 3.74 20.03
CA PRO A 58 -24.52 3.36 18.73
C PRO A 58 -23.55 2.47 17.92
N LEU A 59 -22.25 2.76 17.94
CA LEU A 59 -21.27 1.94 17.23
C LEU A 59 -21.20 0.52 17.78
N ARG A 60 -21.16 0.38 19.09
CA ARG A 60 -21.18 -0.92 19.78
C ARG A 60 -22.43 -1.72 19.46
N ASN A 61 -23.60 -1.07 19.49
CA ASN A 61 -24.87 -1.73 19.14
C ASN A 61 -24.86 -2.22 17.68
N ALA A 62 -24.35 -1.42 16.75
CA ALA A 62 -24.21 -1.81 15.35
C ALA A 62 -23.27 -3.01 15.19
N ILE A 63 -22.12 -3.02 15.88
CA ILE A 63 -21.17 -4.14 15.86
C ILE A 63 -21.81 -5.40 16.42
N ASN A 64 -22.50 -5.32 17.58
CA ASN A 64 -23.17 -6.48 18.18
C ASN A 64 -24.26 -7.06 17.26
N GLN A 65 -25.04 -6.21 16.60
CA GLN A 65 -26.00 -6.66 15.61
C GLN A 65 -25.34 -7.31 14.40
N SER A 66 -24.21 -6.76 13.93
CA SER A 66 -23.43 -7.34 12.82
C SER A 66 -22.83 -8.69 13.18
N LEU A 67 -22.31 -8.84 14.40
CA LEU A 67 -21.78 -10.11 14.90
C LEU A 67 -22.87 -11.21 14.94
N ALA A 68 -24.10 -10.86 15.29
CA ALA A 68 -25.24 -11.80 15.27
C ALA A 68 -25.63 -12.25 13.86
N LEU A 69 -25.20 -11.54 12.81
CA LEU A 69 -25.47 -11.85 11.40
C LEU A 69 -24.29 -12.55 10.71
N ILE A 70 -23.20 -12.84 11.43
CA ILE A 70 -22.05 -13.55 10.86
C ILE A 70 -22.50 -14.93 10.37
N PRO A 71 -22.28 -15.26 9.07
CA PRO A 71 -22.66 -16.56 8.54
C PRO A 71 -21.73 -17.66 9.08
N ASP A 72 -22.25 -18.88 9.17
CA ASP A 72 -21.45 -20.05 9.39
C ASP A 72 -20.71 -20.38 8.07
N LEU A 73 -19.40 -20.18 8.07
CA LEU A 73 -18.55 -20.43 6.92
C LEU A 73 -17.78 -21.73 7.12
N PRO A 74 -17.57 -22.52 6.03
CA PRO A 74 -16.71 -23.69 6.10
C PRO A 74 -15.29 -23.29 6.48
N GLU A 75 -14.62 -24.12 7.28
CA GLU A 75 -13.25 -23.87 7.68
C GLU A 75 -12.30 -23.97 6.48
N TRP A 76 -11.44 -22.97 6.29
CA TRP A 76 -10.47 -22.89 5.20
C TRP A 76 -9.03 -23.13 5.61
N ILE A 77 -8.75 -23.21 6.92
CA ILE A 77 -7.43 -23.53 7.42
C ILE A 77 -7.32 -25.05 7.65
N ASP A 78 -6.14 -25.61 7.36
CA ASP A 78 -5.85 -27.01 7.62
C ASP A 78 -6.08 -27.37 9.10
N SER A 79 -6.82 -28.46 9.34
CA SER A 79 -7.21 -28.91 10.67
C SER A 79 -6.01 -29.20 11.58
N ASN A 80 -4.86 -29.60 11.03
CA ASN A 80 -3.64 -29.82 11.81
C ASN A 80 -3.07 -28.51 12.34
N ILE A 81 -3.20 -27.42 11.58
CA ILE A 81 -2.76 -26.08 12.02
C ILE A 81 -3.66 -25.59 13.16
N ILE A 82 -4.99 -25.68 12.97
CA ILE A 82 -5.97 -25.30 13.99
C ILE A 82 -5.72 -26.05 15.29
N SER A 83 -5.60 -27.38 15.20
CA SER A 83 -5.37 -28.25 16.36
C SER A 83 -4.03 -27.94 17.05
N ARG A 84 -2.96 -27.70 16.28
CA ARG A 84 -1.62 -27.40 16.80
C ARG A 84 -1.57 -26.13 17.62
N PHE A 85 -2.30 -25.09 17.19
CA PHE A 85 -2.30 -23.79 17.86
C PHE A 85 -3.48 -23.57 18.77
N GLY A 86 -4.44 -24.50 18.81
CA GLY A 86 -5.65 -24.41 19.63
C GLY A 86 -6.55 -23.25 19.23
N TRP A 87 -6.60 -22.94 17.92
CA TRP A 87 -7.40 -21.83 17.43
C TRP A 87 -8.89 -22.16 17.41
N PRO A 88 -9.76 -21.21 17.78
CA PRO A 88 -11.21 -21.33 17.60
C PRO A 88 -11.59 -21.24 16.12
N SER A 89 -12.87 -21.51 15.82
CA SER A 89 -13.46 -21.17 14.52
C SER A 89 -13.34 -19.68 14.24
N TRP A 90 -13.39 -19.30 12.95
CA TRP A 90 -13.38 -17.87 12.59
C TRP A 90 -14.51 -17.09 13.24
N GLN A 91 -15.72 -17.67 13.27
CA GLN A 91 -16.89 -17.06 13.89
C GLN A 91 -16.68 -16.86 15.40
N ASP A 92 -16.19 -17.89 16.12
CA ASP A 92 -15.89 -17.77 17.54
C ASP A 92 -14.77 -16.76 17.81
N ALA A 93 -13.74 -16.72 16.97
CA ALA A 93 -12.67 -15.74 17.09
C ALA A 93 -13.18 -14.31 16.94
N MET A 94 -14.07 -14.06 15.95
CA MET A 94 -14.73 -12.76 15.79
C MET A 94 -15.55 -12.36 17.01
N HIS A 95 -16.33 -13.27 17.56
CA HIS A 95 -17.10 -12.99 18.78
C HIS A 95 -16.20 -12.70 19.99
N GLN A 96 -15.16 -13.50 20.19
CA GLN A 96 -14.25 -13.37 21.36
C GLN A 96 -13.46 -12.06 21.33
N ILE A 97 -12.94 -11.63 20.17
CA ILE A 97 -12.16 -10.38 20.09
C ILE A 97 -13.02 -9.14 20.38
N HIS A 98 -14.31 -9.20 20.07
CA HIS A 98 -15.26 -8.12 20.36
C HIS A 98 -15.86 -8.18 21.77
N HIS A 99 -15.82 -9.34 22.43
CA HIS A 99 -16.33 -9.56 23.78
C HIS A 99 -15.29 -10.24 24.68
N PRO A 100 -14.16 -9.57 25.00
CA PRO A 100 -13.16 -10.12 25.89
C PRO A 100 -13.76 -10.34 27.29
N LYS A 101 -13.43 -11.48 27.89
CA LYS A 101 -13.94 -11.87 29.21
C LYS A 101 -12.87 -11.81 30.29
N THR A 102 -11.61 -11.92 29.90
CA THR A 102 -10.46 -11.97 30.80
C THR A 102 -9.32 -11.09 30.29
N GLN A 103 -8.39 -10.76 31.19
CA GLN A 103 -7.17 -10.04 30.81
C GLN A 103 -6.33 -10.81 29.78
N LYS A 104 -6.39 -12.14 29.75
CA LYS A 104 -5.66 -12.98 28.79
C LYS A 104 -6.13 -12.76 27.38
N ASP A 105 -7.42 -12.50 27.17
CA ASP A 105 -8.03 -12.26 25.85
C ASP A 105 -7.54 -10.95 25.22
N LEU A 106 -6.90 -10.09 26.02
CA LEU A 106 -6.32 -8.82 25.55
C LEU A 106 -4.86 -8.96 25.08
N LEU A 107 -4.22 -10.09 25.34
CA LEU A 107 -2.82 -10.30 25.00
C LEU A 107 -2.63 -10.54 23.49
N PRO A 108 -1.48 -10.12 22.92
CA PRO A 108 -1.19 -10.37 21.49
C PRO A 108 -1.19 -11.86 21.12
N GLY A 109 -0.86 -12.77 22.07
CA GLY A 109 -0.84 -14.22 21.87
C GLY A 109 -2.16 -14.93 22.14
N ASP A 110 -3.27 -14.21 22.32
CA ASP A 110 -4.59 -14.81 22.44
C ASP A 110 -4.94 -15.64 21.20
N PRO A 111 -5.48 -16.88 21.35
CA PRO A 111 -5.78 -17.75 20.22
C PRO A 111 -6.73 -17.13 19.18
N SER A 112 -7.72 -16.35 19.59
CA SER A 112 -8.68 -15.72 18.69
C SER A 112 -8.02 -14.60 17.88
N ARG A 113 -7.16 -13.80 18.54
CA ARG A 113 -6.37 -12.77 17.88
C ARG A 113 -5.35 -13.35 16.90
N MET A 114 -4.66 -14.40 17.30
CA MET A 114 -3.70 -15.12 16.45
C MET A 114 -4.38 -15.76 15.24
N ARG A 115 -5.57 -16.33 15.42
CA ARG A 115 -6.39 -16.87 14.34
C ARG A 115 -6.71 -15.79 13.29
N LEU A 116 -7.27 -14.66 13.71
CA LEU A 116 -7.65 -13.58 12.79
C LEU A 116 -6.43 -12.93 12.13
N ALA A 117 -5.31 -12.79 12.84
CA ALA A 117 -4.06 -12.32 12.26
C ALA A 117 -3.52 -13.28 11.19
N TYR A 118 -3.64 -14.59 11.41
CA TYR A 118 -3.27 -15.59 10.40
C TYR A 118 -4.19 -15.51 9.18
N ASP A 119 -5.50 -15.38 9.36
CA ASP A 119 -6.45 -15.25 8.26
C ASP A 119 -6.14 -14.04 7.37
N GLU A 120 -5.85 -12.89 7.97
CA GLU A 120 -5.47 -11.67 7.26
C GLU A 120 -4.19 -11.88 6.43
N LEU A 121 -3.15 -12.46 7.06
CA LEU A 121 -1.90 -12.76 6.37
C LEU A 121 -2.09 -13.81 5.27
N PHE A 122 -2.87 -14.85 5.53
CA PHE A 122 -3.16 -15.91 4.57
C PHE A 122 -3.92 -15.38 3.36
N ALA A 123 -4.97 -14.59 3.59
CA ALA A 123 -5.73 -13.95 2.53
C ALA A 123 -4.83 -13.07 1.65
N ASN A 124 -3.95 -12.28 2.28
CA ASN A 124 -2.99 -11.46 1.56
C ASN A 124 -2.02 -12.30 0.71
N GLN A 125 -1.49 -13.40 1.26
CA GLN A 125 -0.60 -14.32 0.53
C GLN A 125 -1.34 -15.03 -0.62
N LEU A 126 -2.58 -15.42 -0.41
CA LEU A 126 -3.40 -16.04 -1.45
C LEU A 126 -3.64 -15.08 -2.63
N VAL A 127 -4.01 -13.84 -2.34
CA VAL A 127 -4.16 -12.81 -3.38
C VAL A 127 -2.86 -12.62 -4.15
N LEU A 128 -1.72 -12.54 -3.45
CA LEU A 128 -0.41 -12.42 -4.10
C LEU A 128 -0.10 -13.65 -4.99
N ALA A 129 -0.40 -14.86 -4.53
CA ALA A 129 -0.22 -16.08 -5.32
C ALA A 129 -1.10 -16.09 -6.58
N MET A 130 -2.37 -15.70 -6.47
CA MET A 130 -3.28 -15.58 -7.62
C MET A 130 -2.80 -14.54 -8.64
N VAL A 131 -2.31 -13.40 -8.16
CA VAL A 131 -1.73 -12.36 -9.01
C VAL A 131 -0.51 -12.88 -9.77
N ARG A 132 0.34 -13.67 -9.11
CA ARG A 132 1.50 -14.30 -9.75
C ARG A 132 1.08 -15.26 -10.85
N GLU A 133 0.19 -16.20 -10.53
CA GLU A 133 -0.29 -17.18 -11.50
C GLU A 133 -0.84 -16.47 -12.74
N HIS A 134 -1.61 -15.41 -12.53
CA HIS A 134 -2.12 -14.62 -13.65
C HIS A 134 -1.01 -13.84 -14.39
N SER A 135 0.03 -13.41 -13.71
CA SER A 135 1.15 -12.66 -14.32
C SER A 135 2.09 -13.57 -15.10
N THR A 136 2.34 -14.79 -14.62
CA THR A 136 3.21 -15.78 -15.30
C THR A 136 2.55 -16.42 -16.51
N THR A 137 1.22 -16.45 -16.57
CA THR A 137 0.47 -16.96 -17.75
C THR A 137 0.27 -15.91 -18.84
N THR A 138 0.58 -14.64 -18.55
CA THR A 138 0.48 -13.55 -19.55
C THR A 138 1.87 -13.34 -20.16
N ASN A 139 2.06 -13.63 -21.43
CA ASN A 139 3.30 -13.34 -22.14
C ASN A 139 3.68 -11.87 -21.94
N GLY A 140 4.94 -11.65 -21.59
CA GLY A 140 5.53 -10.32 -21.52
C GLY A 140 5.71 -9.71 -22.92
N ARG A 141 6.21 -8.52 -22.96
CA ARG A 141 6.64 -7.83 -24.17
C ARG A 141 8.14 -7.57 -24.06
N ILE A 142 8.85 -7.91 -25.13
CA ILE A 142 10.29 -7.64 -25.21
C ILE A 142 10.51 -6.15 -25.53
N PHE A 143 11.25 -5.47 -24.67
CA PHE A 143 11.67 -4.09 -24.88
C PHE A 143 13.18 -4.06 -25.18
N ALA A 144 13.51 -4.22 -26.45
CA ALA A 144 14.90 -4.19 -26.95
C ALA A 144 15.20 -2.81 -27.57
N GLY A 145 15.44 -1.81 -26.72
CA GLY A 145 15.90 -0.50 -27.16
C GLY A 145 17.31 -0.58 -27.78
N ASP A 146 17.65 0.38 -28.62
CA ASP A 146 18.95 0.48 -29.28
C ASP A 146 20.05 1.07 -28.39
N GLY A 147 19.71 1.51 -27.19
CA GLY A 147 20.60 2.08 -26.16
C GLY A 147 21.01 3.54 -26.44
N ARG A 148 20.53 4.17 -27.49
CA ARG A 148 20.88 5.52 -27.90
C ARG A 148 20.53 6.56 -26.83
N LEU A 149 19.30 6.53 -26.30
CA LEU A 149 18.85 7.48 -25.27
C LEU A 149 19.58 7.24 -23.95
N THR A 150 19.76 5.98 -23.59
CA THR A 150 20.50 5.60 -22.37
C THR A 150 21.95 6.06 -22.45
N GLN A 151 22.61 5.88 -23.59
CA GLN A 151 24.00 6.33 -23.79
C GLN A 151 24.13 7.86 -23.84
N ALA A 152 23.18 8.55 -24.46
CA ALA A 152 23.14 10.00 -24.45
C ALA A 152 22.96 10.54 -23.03
N LEU A 153 22.06 9.94 -22.23
CA LEU A 153 21.90 10.28 -20.82
C LEU A 153 23.22 10.11 -20.06
N LEU A 154 23.86 8.93 -20.16
CA LEU A 154 25.12 8.65 -19.48
C LEU A 154 26.23 9.64 -19.84
N SER A 155 26.33 10.02 -21.12
CA SER A 155 27.30 11.00 -21.59
C SER A 155 27.03 12.41 -21.06
N SER A 156 25.83 12.74 -20.69
CA SER A 156 25.44 14.06 -20.15
C SER A 156 25.63 14.19 -18.64
N LEU A 157 25.81 13.05 -17.93
CA LEU A 157 25.95 13.06 -16.47
C LEU A 157 27.35 13.58 -16.07
N PRO A 158 27.44 14.38 -15.00
CA PRO A 158 28.73 14.87 -14.48
C PRO A 158 29.45 13.83 -13.58
N PHE A 159 29.00 12.59 -13.55
CA PHE A 159 29.52 11.50 -12.72
C PHE A 159 29.32 10.15 -13.43
N GLU A 160 30.07 9.15 -13.02
CA GLU A 160 29.92 7.77 -13.48
C GLU A 160 28.95 7.00 -12.58
N LEU A 161 28.32 5.97 -13.13
CA LEU A 161 27.48 5.06 -12.37
C LEU A 161 28.32 4.23 -11.39
N THR A 162 27.79 3.96 -10.21
CA THR A 162 28.40 3.00 -9.27
C THR A 162 28.35 1.58 -9.82
N ALA A 163 29.15 0.68 -9.26
CA ALA A 163 29.12 -0.73 -9.65
C ALA A 163 27.74 -1.36 -9.37
N ALA A 164 27.10 -0.99 -8.25
CA ALA A 164 25.75 -1.43 -7.92
C ALA A 164 24.70 -0.92 -8.92
N GLN A 165 24.78 0.34 -9.34
CA GLN A 165 23.86 0.89 -10.35
C GLN A 165 24.03 0.18 -11.70
N ASN A 166 25.26 -0.04 -12.15
CA ASN A 166 25.55 -0.78 -13.38
C ASN A 166 25.03 -2.23 -13.34
N ARG A 167 25.20 -2.92 -12.20
CA ARG A 167 24.66 -4.26 -11.99
C ARG A 167 23.15 -4.28 -12.12
N VAL A 168 22.47 -3.38 -11.38
CA VAL A 168 21.01 -3.34 -11.34
C VAL A 168 20.39 -2.96 -12.69
N VAL A 169 21.00 -2.03 -13.41
CA VAL A 169 20.56 -1.70 -14.79
C VAL A 169 20.63 -2.94 -15.69
N LYS A 170 21.70 -3.74 -15.62
CA LYS A 170 21.79 -4.99 -16.38
C LYS A 170 20.73 -6.01 -15.99
N GLU A 171 20.45 -6.14 -14.69
CA GLU A 171 19.39 -7.03 -14.19
C GLU A 171 18.01 -6.64 -14.73
N ILE A 172 17.67 -5.35 -14.71
CA ILE A 172 16.41 -4.84 -15.24
C ILE A 172 16.33 -5.00 -16.75
N SER A 173 17.44 -4.69 -17.46
CA SER A 173 17.50 -4.87 -18.92
C SER A 173 17.33 -6.33 -19.33
N ALA A 174 17.86 -7.28 -18.56
CA ALA A 174 17.66 -8.71 -18.81
C ALA A 174 16.19 -9.12 -18.66
N ASP A 175 15.48 -8.58 -17.66
CA ASP A 175 14.03 -8.82 -17.53
C ASP A 175 13.24 -8.20 -18.70
N GLN A 176 13.57 -6.98 -19.11
CA GLN A 176 12.93 -6.27 -20.23
C GLN A 176 13.15 -6.96 -21.59
N LEU A 177 14.22 -7.73 -21.71
CA LEU A 177 14.51 -8.56 -22.89
C LEU A 177 13.86 -9.95 -22.84
N SER A 178 13.20 -10.32 -21.75
CA SER A 178 12.54 -11.63 -21.60
C SER A 178 11.14 -11.63 -22.18
N GLU A 179 10.62 -12.82 -22.47
CA GLU A 179 9.23 -13.02 -22.87
C GLU A 179 8.25 -12.95 -21.69
N ASN A 180 8.76 -12.82 -20.47
CA ASN A 180 7.97 -12.73 -19.26
C ASN A 180 7.81 -11.26 -18.83
N ARG A 181 6.66 -10.92 -18.27
CA ARG A 181 6.44 -9.59 -17.68
C ARG A 181 7.40 -9.36 -16.53
N MET A 182 8.08 -8.23 -16.55
CA MET A 182 8.90 -7.83 -15.42
C MET A 182 8.02 -7.39 -14.24
N LEU A 183 8.28 -7.99 -13.08
CA LEU A 183 7.80 -7.50 -11.79
C LEU A 183 8.98 -7.50 -10.83
N ARG A 184 9.64 -6.33 -10.69
CA ARG A 184 10.90 -6.20 -9.95
C ARG A 184 10.83 -5.14 -8.85
N LEU A 185 11.48 -5.42 -7.73
CA LEU A 185 11.67 -4.47 -6.63
C LEU A 185 13.09 -3.89 -6.68
N LEU A 186 13.19 -2.58 -6.82
CA LEU A 186 14.43 -1.81 -6.70
C LEU A 186 14.53 -1.21 -5.30
N GLN A 187 15.43 -1.74 -4.51
CA GLN A 187 15.68 -1.34 -3.14
C GLN A 187 17.00 -0.57 -3.03
N GLY A 188 17.02 0.49 -2.24
CA GLY A 188 18.24 1.23 -1.95
C GLY A 188 17.96 2.45 -1.08
N ASP A 189 18.95 2.89 -0.33
CA ASP A 189 18.85 4.06 0.54
C ASP A 189 18.41 5.33 -0.20
N VAL A 190 17.99 6.34 0.57
CA VAL A 190 17.76 7.69 0.03
C VAL A 190 19.09 8.21 -0.54
N GLY A 191 19.05 8.61 -1.81
CA GLY A 191 20.25 9.09 -2.51
C GLY A 191 21.09 8.02 -3.21
N ALA A 192 20.75 6.72 -3.15
CA ALA A 192 21.44 5.65 -3.87
C ALA A 192 21.28 5.72 -5.42
N GLY A 193 20.44 6.64 -5.92
CA GLY A 193 20.25 6.83 -7.36
C GLY A 193 19.16 5.97 -7.99
N LYS A 194 18.19 5.49 -7.21
CA LYS A 194 17.03 4.71 -7.70
C LYS A 194 16.33 5.36 -8.89
N THR A 195 16.09 6.68 -8.81
CA THR A 195 15.44 7.44 -9.88
C THR A 195 16.21 7.40 -11.19
N LEU A 196 17.54 7.45 -11.13
CA LEU A 196 18.39 7.35 -12.32
C LEU A 196 18.31 5.97 -12.97
N VAL A 197 18.38 4.91 -12.16
CA VAL A 197 18.23 3.52 -12.63
C VAL A 197 16.83 3.31 -13.25
N ALA A 198 15.79 3.82 -12.61
CA ALA A 198 14.44 3.78 -13.16
C ALA A 198 14.31 4.57 -14.47
N LEU A 199 14.93 5.75 -14.57
CA LEU A 199 14.93 6.55 -15.79
C LEU A 199 15.63 5.79 -16.95
N MET A 200 16.76 5.13 -16.70
CA MET A 200 17.42 4.31 -17.73
C MET A 200 16.53 3.18 -18.24
N SER A 201 15.79 2.52 -17.33
CA SER A 201 14.82 1.48 -17.69
C SER A 201 13.65 2.03 -18.49
N MET A 202 13.18 3.24 -18.16
CA MET A 202 12.12 3.94 -18.91
C MET A 202 12.60 4.36 -20.30
N LEU A 203 13.83 4.86 -20.43
CA LEU A 203 14.42 5.25 -21.72
C LEU A 203 14.53 4.03 -22.66
N ASN A 204 14.93 2.86 -22.14
CA ASN A 204 14.97 1.63 -22.94
C ASN A 204 13.59 1.28 -23.52
N VAL A 205 12.52 1.42 -22.73
CA VAL A 205 11.15 1.19 -23.20
C VAL A 205 10.72 2.25 -24.21
N MET A 206 11.06 3.52 -23.99
CA MET A 206 10.75 4.62 -24.92
C MET A 206 11.46 4.45 -26.29
N GLU A 207 12.67 3.88 -26.32
CA GLU A 207 13.38 3.57 -27.57
C GLU A 207 12.62 2.56 -28.44
N THR A 208 11.74 1.74 -27.87
CA THR A 208 10.88 0.81 -28.61
C THR A 208 9.57 1.45 -29.09
N GLY A 209 9.35 2.73 -28.80
CA GLY A 209 8.14 3.48 -29.13
C GLY A 209 7.04 3.37 -28.08
N ALA A 210 7.21 2.60 -27.01
CA ALA A 210 6.24 2.47 -25.95
C ALA A 210 6.36 3.61 -24.91
N GLN A 211 5.28 3.82 -24.17
CA GLN A 211 5.23 4.81 -23.09
C GLN A 211 5.74 4.24 -21.77
N ALA A 212 6.39 5.07 -20.97
CA ALA A 212 6.80 4.75 -19.61
C ALA A 212 6.21 5.75 -18.61
N ALA A 213 5.74 5.26 -17.47
CA ALA A 213 5.12 6.09 -16.45
C ALA A 213 5.79 5.90 -15.09
N ILE A 214 5.93 7.00 -14.31
CA ILE A 214 6.32 6.95 -12.90
C ILE A 214 5.20 7.48 -12.03
N ILE A 215 4.85 6.72 -11.01
CA ILE A 215 3.77 7.06 -10.06
C ILE A 215 4.38 7.35 -8.71
N ALA A 216 4.13 8.56 -8.21
CA ALA A 216 4.52 8.98 -6.88
C ALA A 216 3.31 9.02 -5.93
N PRO A 217 3.49 8.76 -4.62
CA PRO A 217 2.40 8.71 -3.67
C PRO A 217 1.78 10.09 -3.36
N THR A 218 2.51 11.17 -3.60
CA THR A 218 2.05 12.54 -3.34
C THR A 218 2.37 13.48 -4.49
N GLU A 219 1.60 14.57 -4.61
CA GLU A 219 1.85 15.60 -5.64
C GLU A 219 3.22 16.28 -5.47
N VAL A 220 3.70 16.40 -4.23
CA VAL A 220 5.03 16.99 -3.94
C VAL A 220 6.13 16.11 -4.54
N LEU A 221 6.09 14.81 -4.28
CA LEU A 221 7.05 13.85 -4.84
C LEU A 221 6.96 13.75 -6.36
N ALA A 222 5.75 13.77 -6.92
CA ALA A 222 5.57 13.77 -8.37
C ALA A 222 6.21 15.01 -9.02
N ARG A 223 6.05 16.19 -8.41
CA ARG A 223 6.73 17.42 -8.89
C ARG A 223 8.25 17.37 -8.73
N GLN A 224 8.76 16.79 -7.64
CA GLN A 224 10.19 16.58 -7.47
C GLN A 224 10.77 15.64 -8.54
N HIS A 225 10.11 14.51 -8.80
CA HIS A 225 10.50 13.63 -9.91
C HIS A 225 10.43 14.35 -11.24
N TYR A 226 9.36 15.11 -11.50
CA TYR A 226 9.22 15.87 -12.74
C TYR A 226 10.36 16.86 -12.96
N GLN A 227 10.75 17.61 -11.93
CA GLN A 227 11.86 18.56 -12.03
C GLN A 227 13.20 17.85 -12.25
N SER A 228 13.53 16.84 -11.43
CA SER A 228 14.80 16.14 -11.51
C SER A 228 14.95 15.33 -12.82
N ILE A 229 13.87 14.69 -13.27
CA ILE A 229 13.88 13.91 -14.52
C ILE A 229 13.99 14.85 -15.72
N ASN A 230 13.25 15.96 -15.77
CA ASN A 230 13.39 16.89 -16.89
C ASN A 230 14.77 17.51 -16.98
N GLN A 231 15.47 17.80 -15.87
CA GLN A 231 16.87 18.23 -15.90
C GLN A 231 17.79 17.20 -16.56
N MET A 232 17.52 15.92 -16.36
CA MET A 232 18.29 14.83 -17.01
C MET A 232 17.87 14.60 -18.46
N LEU A 233 16.64 14.93 -18.85
CA LEU A 233 16.10 14.76 -20.19
C LEU A 233 16.41 15.96 -21.11
N GLU A 234 16.68 17.12 -20.55
CA GLU A 234 16.94 18.36 -21.32
C GLU A 234 18.09 18.20 -22.35
N PRO A 235 19.25 17.61 -22.00
CA PRO A 235 20.34 17.35 -22.95
C PRO A 235 19.94 16.40 -24.10
N LEU A 236 18.90 15.58 -23.89
CA LEU A 236 18.39 14.63 -24.88
C LEU A 236 17.30 15.26 -25.79
N GLY A 237 16.89 16.52 -25.51
CA GLY A 237 15.77 17.16 -26.21
C GLY A 237 14.40 16.55 -25.86
N LEU A 238 14.31 15.80 -24.77
CA LEU A 238 13.09 15.14 -24.31
C LEU A 238 12.46 15.90 -23.14
N LYS A 239 11.15 15.69 -22.97
CA LYS A 239 10.40 16.28 -21.86
C LYS A 239 9.37 15.27 -21.32
N ALA A 240 9.28 15.17 -20.01
CA ALA A 240 8.25 14.39 -19.35
C ALA A 240 6.90 15.15 -19.35
N CYS A 241 5.79 14.40 -19.37
CA CYS A 241 4.45 14.91 -19.12
C CYS A 241 4.09 14.75 -17.65
N LEU A 242 3.47 15.76 -17.03
CA LEU A 242 3.03 15.73 -15.63
C LEU A 242 1.51 15.64 -15.55
N LEU A 243 0.99 14.63 -14.84
CA LEU A 243 -0.46 14.49 -14.58
C LEU A 243 -0.73 14.35 -13.08
N LEU A 244 -1.41 15.34 -12.50
CA LEU A 244 -1.77 15.37 -11.06
C LEU A 244 -3.28 15.46 -10.89
N GLY A 245 -3.77 15.09 -9.71
CA GLY A 245 -5.18 15.20 -9.35
C GLY A 245 -5.66 16.66 -9.37
N LYS A 246 -4.87 17.57 -8.80
CA LYS A 246 -5.15 19.01 -8.74
C LYS A 246 -4.29 19.76 -9.75
N MET A 247 -4.83 19.97 -10.95
CA MET A 247 -4.25 20.79 -12.03
C MET A 247 -5.33 21.74 -12.57
N LYS A 248 -4.90 22.80 -13.27
CA LYS A 248 -5.82 23.62 -14.07
C LYS A 248 -6.47 22.72 -15.12
N ALA A 249 -7.77 22.95 -15.39
CA ALA A 249 -8.54 22.09 -16.28
C ALA A 249 -7.93 22.00 -17.70
N GLN A 250 -7.37 23.09 -18.19
CA GLN A 250 -6.69 23.13 -19.49
C GLN A 250 -5.43 22.28 -19.49
N ASP A 251 -4.51 22.49 -18.53
CA ASP A 251 -3.25 21.72 -18.42
C ASP A 251 -3.52 20.22 -18.27
N LYS A 252 -4.57 19.86 -17.49
CA LYS A 252 -4.97 18.47 -17.31
C LYS A 252 -5.47 17.85 -18.61
N ARG A 253 -6.29 18.58 -19.39
CA ARG A 253 -6.80 18.11 -20.68
C ARG A 253 -5.66 17.90 -21.67
N GLU A 254 -4.76 18.88 -21.81
CA GLU A 254 -3.57 18.78 -22.67
C GLU A 254 -2.69 17.58 -22.31
N ALA A 255 -2.49 17.34 -21.02
CA ALA A 255 -1.73 16.17 -20.53
C ALA A 255 -2.43 14.85 -20.89
N LEU A 256 -3.75 14.75 -20.68
CA LEU A 256 -4.53 13.55 -21.03
C LEU A 256 -4.51 13.28 -22.53
N GLU A 257 -4.69 14.30 -23.35
CA GLU A 257 -4.62 14.20 -24.83
C GLU A 257 -3.21 13.75 -25.28
N ALA A 258 -2.15 14.29 -24.67
CA ALA A 258 -0.77 13.90 -24.98
C ALA A 258 -0.45 12.45 -24.58
N ILE A 259 -1.07 11.93 -23.51
CA ILE A 259 -0.93 10.54 -23.09
C ILE A 259 -1.68 9.62 -24.04
N GLU A 260 -2.93 9.97 -24.38
CA GLU A 260 -3.81 9.15 -25.22
C GLU A 260 -3.32 9.05 -26.67
N ASN A 261 -2.74 10.10 -27.22
CA ASN A 261 -2.23 10.13 -28.60
C ASN A 261 -0.74 9.70 -28.73
N GLY A 262 -0.11 9.26 -27.62
CA GLY A 262 1.27 8.77 -27.61
C GLY A 262 2.37 9.84 -27.74
N THR A 263 2.03 11.15 -27.81
CA THR A 263 3.04 12.22 -27.89
C THR A 263 3.81 12.39 -26.59
N ALA A 264 3.23 12.00 -25.44
CA ALA A 264 3.92 11.90 -24.17
C ALA A 264 4.51 10.50 -24.00
N SER A 265 5.81 10.34 -24.24
CA SER A 265 6.52 9.07 -24.07
C SER A 265 6.87 8.76 -22.61
N LEU A 266 7.15 9.78 -21.78
CA LEU A 266 7.44 9.66 -20.36
C LEU A 266 6.45 10.47 -19.54
N ILE A 267 5.74 9.78 -18.65
CA ILE A 267 4.65 10.37 -17.88
C ILE A 267 4.98 10.29 -16.38
N ILE A 268 4.77 11.38 -15.65
CA ILE A 268 4.96 11.45 -14.21
C ILE A 268 3.67 11.90 -13.57
N GLY A 269 3.23 11.20 -12.51
CA GLY A 269 2.00 11.60 -11.85
C GLY A 269 1.76 10.90 -10.53
N THR A 270 0.54 11.05 -10.05
CA THR A 270 0.04 10.41 -8.83
C THR A 270 -1.01 9.35 -9.21
N HIS A 271 -1.87 8.99 -8.26
CA HIS A 271 -3.02 8.12 -8.51
C HIS A 271 -3.92 8.58 -9.68
N ALA A 272 -3.78 9.80 -10.18
CA ALA A 272 -4.47 10.26 -11.38
C ALA A 272 -4.15 9.37 -12.60
N LEU A 273 -2.94 8.80 -12.67
CA LEU A 273 -2.54 7.88 -13.73
C LEU A 273 -3.28 6.53 -13.70
N ILE A 274 -3.83 6.15 -12.53
CA ILE A 274 -4.58 4.91 -12.33
C ILE A 274 -6.07 5.10 -12.67
N SER A 275 -6.54 6.36 -12.69
CA SER A 275 -7.93 6.71 -12.95
C SER A 275 -8.41 6.21 -14.32
N ASP A 276 -9.67 5.81 -14.44
CA ASP A 276 -10.29 5.38 -15.70
C ASP A 276 -10.26 6.46 -16.78
N GLN A 277 -10.14 7.72 -16.40
CA GLN A 277 -10.00 8.85 -17.34
C GLN A 277 -8.65 8.89 -18.06
N THR A 278 -7.63 8.18 -17.55
CA THR A 278 -6.30 8.16 -18.16
C THR A 278 -6.18 6.94 -19.06
N VAL A 279 -6.19 7.17 -20.34
CA VAL A 279 -5.98 6.15 -21.38
C VAL A 279 -4.57 6.34 -21.93
N PHE A 280 -3.78 5.28 -21.97
CA PHE A 280 -2.45 5.27 -22.57
C PHE A 280 -2.56 4.72 -23.99
N ASP A 281 -1.76 5.24 -24.90
CA ASP A 281 -1.65 4.72 -26.26
C ASP A 281 -0.94 3.34 -26.24
N ASP A 282 0.26 3.27 -25.71
CA ASP A 282 1.04 2.04 -25.59
C ASP A 282 1.91 2.03 -24.34
N LEU A 283 1.31 1.78 -23.18
CA LEU A 283 2.03 1.73 -21.90
C LEU A 283 2.87 0.43 -21.80
N GLY A 284 4.20 0.55 -21.75
CA GLY A 284 5.14 -0.56 -21.63
C GLY A 284 5.72 -0.75 -20.22
N LEU A 285 5.99 0.33 -19.49
CA LEU A 285 6.58 0.27 -18.15
C LEU A 285 5.90 1.23 -17.18
N VAL A 286 5.64 0.73 -15.97
CA VAL A 286 5.24 1.55 -14.83
C VAL A 286 6.25 1.42 -13.70
N VAL A 287 6.78 2.56 -13.27
CA VAL A 287 7.61 2.69 -12.07
C VAL A 287 6.73 3.20 -10.93
N ILE A 288 6.73 2.53 -9.78
CA ILE A 288 5.98 2.92 -8.59
C ILE A 288 6.95 3.27 -7.48
N ASP A 289 6.97 4.55 -7.08
CA ASP A 289 7.81 5.02 -6.00
C ASP A 289 7.11 4.89 -4.64
N GLU A 290 7.88 4.55 -3.58
CA GLU A 290 7.41 4.37 -2.22
C GLU A 290 6.18 3.45 -2.12
N GLN A 291 6.33 2.26 -2.63
CA GLN A 291 5.25 1.27 -2.86
C GLN A 291 4.37 0.93 -1.63
N HIS A 292 4.86 1.11 -0.39
CA HIS A 292 4.11 0.82 0.83
C HIS A 292 2.82 1.64 0.98
N ARG A 293 2.64 2.69 0.19
CA ARG A 293 1.42 3.50 0.10
C ARG A 293 0.46 3.05 -1.02
N PHE A 294 0.84 2.03 -1.81
CA PHE A 294 0.02 1.49 -2.88
C PHE A 294 -0.46 0.07 -2.56
N GLY A 295 -1.78 -0.13 -2.53
CA GLY A 295 -2.38 -1.45 -2.31
C GLY A 295 -2.19 -2.41 -3.50
N VAL A 296 -2.33 -3.72 -3.25
CA VAL A 296 -2.28 -4.78 -4.27
C VAL A 296 -3.24 -4.52 -5.43
N ARG A 297 -4.46 -4.04 -5.13
CA ARG A 297 -5.50 -3.73 -6.12
C ARG A 297 -5.06 -2.65 -7.12
N GLN A 298 -4.33 -1.63 -6.70
CA GLN A 298 -3.88 -0.54 -7.57
C GLN A 298 -2.81 -1.03 -8.55
N ARG A 299 -1.95 -1.97 -8.13
CA ARG A 299 -0.96 -2.63 -9.01
C ARG A 299 -1.60 -3.47 -10.09
N LEU A 300 -2.68 -4.18 -9.76
CA LEU A 300 -3.47 -4.95 -10.73
C LEU A 300 -4.10 -4.07 -11.80
N ILE A 301 -4.70 -2.94 -11.39
CA ILE A 301 -5.32 -1.98 -12.33
C ILE A 301 -4.29 -1.43 -13.32
N LEU A 302 -3.08 -1.10 -12.85
CA LEU A 302 -2.02 -0.62 -13.73
C LEU A 302 -1.57 -1.67 -14.75
N GLY A 303 -1.48 -2.93 -14.34
CA GLY A 303 -1.19 -4.03 -15.25
C GLY A 303 -2.26 -4.26 -16.32
N GLN A 304 -3.48 -3.74 -16.14
CA GLN A 304 -4.59 -3.82 -17.09
C GLN A 304 -4.67 -2.60 -18.03
N LYS A 305 -3.91 -1.51 -17.77
CA LYS A 305 -3.91 -0.29 -18.59
C LYS A 305 -3.08 -0.39 -19.87
N GLY A 306 -2.45 -1.53 -20.13
CA GLY A 306 -1.71 -1.81 -21.35
C GLY A 306 -1.55 -3.32 -21.58
N LYS A 307 -1.07 -3.69 -22.76
CA LYS A 307 -0.77 -5.09 -23.10
C LYS A 307 0.58 -5.46 -22.48
N ALA A 308 0.58 -6.32 -21.46
CA ALA A 308 1.81 -6.85 -20.83
C ALA A 308 2.76 -5.74 -20.28
N VAL A 309 2.23 -4.85 -19.43
CA VAL A 309 2.99 -3.75 -18.83
C VAL A 309 3.99 -4.28 -17.79
N ASP A 310 5.25 -3.92 -17.92
CA ASP A 310 6.29 -4.16 -16.94
C ASP A 310 6.11 -3.26 -15.71
N VAL A 311 6.48 -3.77 -14.53
CA VAL A 311 6.33 -3.05 -13.26
C VAL A 311 7.65 -3.05 -12.49
N LEU A 312 8.17 -1.85 -12.21
CA LEU A 312 9.31 -1.61 -11.36
C LEU A 312 8.87 -0.91 -10.08
N LEU A 313 9.01 -1.57 -8.94
CA LEU A 313 8.68 -1.01 -7.64
C LEU A 313 9.94 -0.41 -7.02
N MET A 314 9.85 0.79 -6.45
CA MET A 314 10.96 1.42 -5.72
C MET A 314 10.65 1.59 -4.25
N THR A 315 11.64 1.35 -3.39
CA THR A 315 11.55 1.64 -1.95
C THR A 315 12.87 2.12 -1.37
N ALA A 316 12.79 3.07 -0.44
CA ALA A 316 13.95 3.52 0.35
C ALA A 316 14.12 2.69 1.64
N THR A 317 13.05 2.01 2.11
CA THR A 317 13.15 1.20 3.31
C THR A 317 13.79 -0.15 2.99
N PRO A 318 14.87 -0.55 3.70
CA PRO A 318 15.40 -1.89 3.57
C PRO A 318 14.37 -2.88 4.13
N ILE A 319 13.70 -3.59 3.23
CA ILE A 319 12.78 -4.66 3.61
C ILE A 319 13.61 -5.95 3.64
N PRO A 320 13.72 -6.65 4.76
CA PRO A 320 14.38 -7.95 4.80
C PRO A 320 13.81 -8.87 3.71
N ARG A 321 14.68 -9.59 3.01
CA ARG A 321 14.28 -10.44 1.86
C ARG A 321 13.14 -11.39 2.24
N THR A 322 13.17 -11.96 3.44
CA THR A 322 12.10 -12.81 3.97
C THR A 322 10.77 -12.07 4.11
N LEU A 323 10.80 -10.82 4.59
CA LEU A 323 9.61 -9.99 4.71
C LEU A 323 9.13 -9.51 3.33
N ALA A 324 10.05 -9.19 2.43
CA ALA A 324 9.71 -8.86 1.03
C ALA A 324 9.05 -10.06 0.33
N MET A 325 9.60 -11.26 0.51
CA MET A 325 9.00 -12.50 -0.01
C MET A 325 7.61 -12.77 0.61
N THR A 326 7.44 -12.48 1.90
CA THR A 326 6.17 -12.65 2.59
C THR A 326 5.13 -11.60 2.16
N ALA A 327 5.56 -10.36 1.98
CA ALA A 327 4.66 -9.24 1.64
C ALA A 327 4.37 -9.13 0.13
N TYR A 328 5.32 -9.55 -0.71
CA TYR A 328 5.29 -9.29 -2.16
C TYR A 328 5.49 -10.54 -3.02
N GLY A 329 5.77 -11.67 -2.41
CA GLY A 329 6.07 -12.92 -3.08
C GLY A 329 7.47 -12.96 -3.72
N ASP A 330 7.64 -13.82 -4.76
CA ASP A 330 8.90 -13.93 -5.51
C ASP A 330 9.11 -12.78 -6.49
N LEU A 331 9.09 -11.54 -5.98
CA LEU A 331 9.56 -10.40 -6.75
C LEU A 331 11.06 -10.55 -6.97
N ASN A 332 11.49 -10.41 -8.20
CA ASN A 332 12.90 -10.20 -8.47
C ASN A 332 13.34 -8.96 -7.73
N THR A 333 14.38 -9.05 -6.91
CA THR A 333 14.83 -7.92 -6.10
C THR A 333 16.22 -7.50 -6.53
N SER A 334 16.37 -6.22 -6.83
CA SER A 334 17.65 -5.55 -7.08
C SER A 334 17.99 -4.59 -5.95
N ILE A 335 19.20 -4.63 -5.44
CA ILE A 335 19.63 -3.82 -4.29
C ILE A 335 20.74 -2.86 -4.73
N LEU A 336 20.53 -1.57 -4.49
CA LEU A 336 21.56 -0.55 -4.58
C LEU A 336 22.23 -0.41 -3.21
N ASP A 337 23.31 -1.15 -3.01
CA ASP A 337 24.07 -1.27 -1.77
C ASP A 337 25.26 -0.29 -1.70
N GLU A 338 25.40 0.59 -2.69
CA GLU A 338 26.41 1.62 -2.76
C GLU A 338 25.80 3.03 -2.83
N LYS A 339 26.45 4.00 -2.20
CA LYS A 339 26.13 5.43 -2.38
C LYS A 339 27.17 6.08 -3.31
N PRO A 340 26.73 6.97 -4.21
CA PRO A 340 27.68 7.75 -5.04
C PRO A 340 28.65 8.55 -4.16
N ALA A 341 29.94 8.54 -4.52
CA ALA A 341 31.03 9.06 -3.69
C ALA A 341 30.95 10.56 -3.32
N ASN A 342 30.11 11.35 -3.99
CA ASN A 342 30.01 12.81 -3.82
C ASN A 342 28.70 13.26 -3.15
N ARG A 343 27.94 12.39 -2.50
CA ARG A 343 26.77 12.76 -1.69
C ARG A 343 27.01 12.39 -0.22
N GLN A 344 27.16 13.44 0.61
CA GLN A 344 27.08 13.32 2.07
C GLN A 344 25.65 13.03 2.55
#